data_853bbb8049bdba3e5e491059d102ef84
#
_entry.id   853bbb8049bdba3e5e491059d102ef84
#
_cell.length_a   1.000
_cell.length_b   1.000
_cell.length_c   1.000
_cell.angle_alpha   90.00
_cell.angle_beta   90.00
_cell.angle_gamma   90.00
#
_symmetry.space_group_name_H-M   'P 1'
#
loop_
_entity.id
_entity.type
_entity.pdbx_description
1 polymer ?
#
loop_
_entity_poly.entity_id
_entity_poly.type
_entity_poly.pdbx_seq_one_letter_code
_entity_poly.pdbx_strand_id
1 'polypeptide(L)'
;MVKKKTLYLILLFPILAIGFLLINGGCAKRIPQETDDAKAFKVLKAKMIDPKTGLPKTLDPNLIQGEDREGYLIAKEIPEILAQLPCFCGCEAVGHETLLDCFVDEHGVG
;
A
#
# COMPACT_ATOMS: atom_id res chain seq x y z
N MET A 1 23.24 -50.57 33.56
CA MET A 1 23.39 -50.44 32.10
C MET A 1 22.27 -49.57 31.57
N VAL A 2 22.53 -48.31 31.30
CA VAL A 2 21.59 -47.46 30.59
C VAL A 2 21.52 -47.97 29.15
N LYS A 3 20.33 -48.47 28.78
CA LYS A 3 20.16 -49.06 27.45
C LYS A 3 20.44 -47.99 26.40
N LYS A 4 21.31 -48.24 25.40
CA LYS A 4 21.67 -47.35 24.33
C LYS A 4 20.47 -46.64 23.65
N LYS A 5 19.30 -47.28 23.68
CA LYS A 5 18.02 -46.72 23.20
C LYS A 5 17.55 -45.47 23.97
N THR A 6 17.79 -45.44 25.29
CA THR A 6 17.38 -44.31 26.16
C THR A 6 18.26 -43.08 25.90
N LEU A 7 19.56 -43.31 25.66
CA LEU A 7 20.51 -42.26 25.33
C LEU A 7 20.16 -41.59 23.98
N TYR A 8 19.77 -42.40 22.99
CA TYR A 8 19.31 -41.88 21.70
C TYR A 8 18.04 -41.03 21.80
N LEU A 9 17.12 -41.41 22.62
CA LEU A 9 15.87 -40.66 22.85
C LEU A 9 16.16 -39.30 23.48
N ILE A 10 17.09 -39.20 24.43
CA ILE A 10 17.46 -37.97 25.11
C ILE A 10 18.19 -37.00 24.17
N LEU A 11 18.97 -37.51 23.18
CA LEU A 11 19.71 -36.70 22.20
C LEU A 11 18.81 -36.22 21.03
N LEU A 12 17.80 -36.99 20.64
CA LEU A 12 16.91 -36.66 19.54
C LEU A 12 15.85 -35.58 19.93
N PHE A 13 15.46 -35.56 21.19
CA PHE A 13 14.41 -34.64 21.66
C PHE A 13 14.78 -33.16 21.50
N PRO A 14 15.99 -32.68 21.87
CA PRO A 14 16.38 -31.29 21.68
C PRO A 14 16.53 -30.89 20.21
N ILE A 15 16.95 -31.82 19.33
CA ILE A 15 17.10 -31.55 17.89
C ILE A 15 15.73 -31.33 17.24
N LEU A 16 14.73 -32.11 17.61
CA LEU A 16 13.34 -31.95 17.16
C LEU A 16 12.72 -30.66 17.67
N ALA A 17 13.01 -30.26 18.92
CA ALA A 17 12.52 -29.00 19.50
C ALA A 17 13.14 -27.78 18.83
N ILE A 18 14.43 -27.80 18.47
CA ILE A 18 15.10 -26.72 17.76
C ILE A 18 14.57 -26.62 16.33
N GLY A 19 14.34 -27.76 15.65
CA GLY A 19 13.74 -27.77 14.31
C GLY A 19 12.33 -27.17 14.29
N PHE A 20 11.51 -27.42 15.31
CA PHE A 20 10.18 -26.86 15.43
C PHE A 20 10.18 -25.34 15.69
N LEU A 21 11.18 -24.84 16.44
CA LEU A 21 11.36 -23.40 16.66
C LEU A 21 11.77 -22.63 15.39
N LEU A 22 12.56 -23.27 14.51
CA LEU A 22 13.00 -22.66 13.27
C LEU A 22 11.88 -22.60 12.18
N ILE A 23 10.95 -23.55 12.23
CA ILE A 23 9.82 -23.60 11.27
C ILE A 23 8.72 -22.60 11.67
N ASN A 24 8.61 -22.26 12.97
CA ASN A 24 7.69 -21.24 13.47
C ASN A 24 8.25 -19.81 13.41
N GLY A 25 9.42 -19.61 12.79
CA GLY A 25 9.90 -18.28 12.35
C GLY A 25 8.92 -17.73 11.33
N GLY A 26 7.73 -17.34 11.83
CA GLY A 26 6.59 -16.96 11.06
C GLY A 26 6.94 -15.90 10.04
N CYS A 27 6.29 -15.96 8.90
CA CYS A 27 6.05 -14.79 8.08
C CYS A 27 5.52 -13.67 8.99
N ALA A 28 6.42 -12.93 9.59
CA ALA A 28 6.09 -11.64 10.16
C ALA A 28 5.47 -10.87 9.00
N LYS A 29 4.14 -10.77 9.01
CA LYS A 29 3.42 -9.87 8.13
C LYS A 29 4.12 -8.54 8.31
N ARG A 30 4.98 -8.16 7.36
CA ARG A 30 5.53 -6.81 7.32
C ARG A 30 4.31 -5.92 7.24
N ILE A 31 3.97 -5.30 8.34
CA ILE A 31 3.03 -4.18 8.33
C ILE A 31 3.72 -3.19 7.40
N PRO A 32 3.13 -2.82 6.25
CA PRO A 32 3.72 -1.83 5.37
C PRO A 32 3.96 -0.59 6.22
N GLN A 33 5.22 -0.22 6.40
CA GLN A 33 5.54 0.98 7.16
C GLN A 33 5.12 2.14 6.29
N GLU A 34 4.11 2.89 6.75
CA GLU A 34 3.59 4.05 6.04
C GLU A 34 4.75 5.03 5.79
N THR A 35 5.02 5.30 4.53
CA THR A 35 6.10 6.21 4.12
C THR A 35 5.74 7.64 4.49
N ASP A 36 6.74 8.52 4.59
CA ASP A 36 6.48 9.94 4.86
C ASP A 36 5.71 10.59 3.70
N ASP A 37 5.91 10.11 2.47
CA ASP A 37 5.14 10.53 1.29
C ASP A 37 3.67 10.15 1.42
N ALA A 38 3.35 8.94 1.90
CA ALA A 38 1.98 8.51 2.14
C ALA A 38 1.28 9.36 3.20
N LYS A 39 1.99 9.77 4.26
CA LYS A 39 1.46 10.70 5.27
C LYS A 39 1.21 12.09 4.69
N ALA A 40 2.16 12.60 3.90
CA ALA A 40 2.04 13.89 3.23
C ALA A 40 0.84 13.88 2.27
N PHE A 41 0.68 12.82 1.48
CA PHE A 41 -0.45 12.66 0.58
C PHE A 41 -1.79 12.61 1.31
N LYS A 42 -1.90 11.88 2.41
CA LYS A 42 -3.12 11.86 3.23
C LYS A 42 -3.53 13.25 3.73
N VAL A 43 -2.55 14.04 4.16
CA VAL A 43 -2.79 15.43 4.60
C VAL A 43 -3.25 16.29 3.43
N LEU A 44 -2.63 16.16 2.26
CA LEU A 44 -3.03 16.86 1.04
C LEU A 44 -4.46 16.48 0.64
N LYS A 45 -4.73 15.18 0.51
CA LYS A 45 -6.05 14.62 0.16
C LYS A 45 -7.15 15.14 1.10
N ALA A 46 -6.89 15.15 2.40
CA ALA A 46 -7.86 15.65 3.39
C ALA A 46 -8.19 17.13 3.21
N LYS A 47 -7.23 17.95 2.77
CA LYS A 47 -7.44 19.38 2.48
C LYS A 47 -8.19 19.61 1.16
N MET A 48 -8.15 18.64 0.26
CA MET A 48 -8.70 18.75 -1.10
C MET A 48 -10.11 18.16 -1.22
N ILE A 49 -10.74 17.74 -0.12
CA ILE A 49 -12.11 17.19 -0.17
C ILE A 49 -13.10 18.23 -0.63
N ASP A 50 -13.91 17.88 -1.64
CA ASP A 50 -15.05 18.68 -2.07
C ASP A 50 -16.22 18.45 -1.10
N PRO A 51 -16.75 19.52 -0.45
CA PRO A 51 -17.84 19.38 0.50
C PRO A 51 -19.16 18.91 -0.12
N LYS A 52 -19.30 19.02 -1.47
CA LYS A 52 -20.52 18.61 -2.17
C LYS A 52 -20.54 17.10 -2.47
N THR A 53 -19.40 16.55 -2.86
CA THR A 53 -19.29 15.14 -3.27
C THR A 53 -18.67 14.26 -2.20
N GLY A 54 -17.92 14.84 -1.25
CA GLY A 54 -17.12 14.12 -0.27
C GLY A 54 -15.87 13.44 -0.87
N LEU A 55 -15.58 13.68 -2.15
CA LEU A 55 -14.45 13.15 -2.86
C LEU A 55 -13.30 14.17 -2.89
N PRO A 56 -12.04 13.71 -3.04
CA PRO A 56 -10.92 14.60 -3.25
C PRO A 56 -11.06 15.31 -4.60
N LYS A 57 -10.75 16.60 -4.63
CA LYS A 57 -10.67 17.38 -5.87
C LYS A 57 -9.40 16.99 -6.63
N THR A 58 -9.53 16.96 -7.93
CA THR A 58 -8.37 16.82 -8.82
C THR A 58 -7.57 18.12 -8.86
N LEU A 59 -6.29 18.02 -9.18
CA LEU A 59 -5.45 19.18 -9.47
C LEU A 59 -6.04 19.95 -10.66
N ASP A 60 -5.83 21.27 -10.70
CA ASP A 60 -6.34 22.10 -11.80
C ASP A 60 -5.62 21.70 -13.11
N PRO A 61 -6.38 21.26 -14.13
CA PRO A 61 -5.79 20.92 -15.45
C PRO A 61 -4.97 22.04 -16.10
N ASN A 62 -5.20 23.29 -15.71
CA ASN A 62 -4.43 24.42 -16.22
C ASN A 62 -2.98 24.45 -15.69
N LEU A 63 -2.69 23.74 -14.61
CA LEU A 63 -1.33 23.56 -14.08
C LEU A 63 -0.56 22.47 -14.80
N ILE A 64 -1.26 21.60 -15.55
CA ILE A 64 -0.68 20.45 -16.26
C ILE A 64 -0.41 20.84 -17.71
N GLN A 65 0.77 20.47 -18.20
CA GLN A 65 1.19 20.75 -19.58
C GLN A 65 1.17 19.47 -20.43
N GLY A 66 1.07 19.66 -21.74
CA GLY A 66 1.14 18.56 -22.71
C GLY A 66 -0.13 17.71 -22.76
N GLU A 67 0.06 16.44 -23.13
CA GLU A 67 -1.04 15.48 -23.35
C GLU A 67 -1.69 15.04 -22.02
N ASP A 68 -0.95 15.05 -20.94
CA ASP A 68 -1.43 14.65 -19.61
C ASP A 68 -2.57 15.54 -19.11
N ARG A 69 -2.64 16.78 -19.56
CA ARG A 69 -3.71 17.72 -19.23
C ARG A 69 -5.09 17.18 -19.56
N GLU A 70 -5.23 16.42 -20.64
CA GLU A 70 -6.51 15.82 -21.01
C GLU A 70 -6.98 14.80 -19.98
N GLY A 71 -6.06 14.00 -19.44
CA GLY A 71 -6.34 13.08 -18.34
C GLY A 71 -6.92 13.78 -17.11
N TYR A 72 -6.36 14.92 -16.72
CA TYR A 72 -6.86 15.73 -15.60
C TYR A 72 -8.21 16.40 -15.89
N LEU A 73 -8.47 16.79 -17.16
CA LEU A 73 -9.78 17.27 -17.57
C LEU A 73 -10.86 16.20 -17.41
N ILE A 74 -10.59 15.00 -17.90
CA ILE A 74 -11.48 13.85 -17.78
C ILE A 74 -11.69 13.49 -16.31
N ALA A 75 -10.61 13.42 -15.53
CA ALA A 75 -10.71 13.09 -14.10
C ALA A 75 -11.59 14.07 -13.32
N LYS A 76 -11.59 15.33 -13.70
CA LYS A 76 -12.46 16.38 -13.14
C LYS A 76 -13.93 16.18 -13.49
N GLU A 77 -14.24 15.58 -14.63
CA GLU A 77 -15.62 15.34 -15.11
C GLU A 77 -16.25 14.09 -14.51
N ILE A 78 -15.44 13.05 -14.21
CA ILE A 78 -15.91 11.75 -13.75
C ILE A 78 -15.28 11.28 -12.43
N PRO A 79 -15.13 12.13 -11.42
CA PRO A 79 -14.43 11.78 -10.19
C PRO A 79 -15.08 10.60 -9.44
N GLU A 80 -16.41 10.48 -9.50
CA GLU A 80 -17.14 9.40 -8.84
C GLU A 80 -16.81 8.02 -9.45
N ILE A 81 -16.55 7.97 -10.75
CA ILE A 81 -16.16 6.73 -11.43
C ILE A 81 -14.73 6.36 -11.03
N LEU A 82 -13.82 7.32 -11.07
CA LEU A 82 -12.41 7.10 -10.73
C LEU A 82 -12.21 6.70 -9.26
N ALA A 83 -13.06 7.21 -8.37
CA ALA A 83 -13.04 6.84 -6.96
C ALA A 83 -13.45 5.39 -6.68
N GLN A 84 -14.13 4.73 -7.63
CA GLN A 84 -14.54 3.32 -7.52
C GLN A 84 -13.49 2.36 -8.09
N LEU A 85 -12.52 2.86 -8.83
CA LEU A 85 -11.47 2.05 -9.44
C LEU A 85 -10.23 2.05 -8.54
N PRO A 86 -9.65 0.89 -8.22
CA PRO A 86 -8.41 0.84 -7.46
C PRO A 86 -7.23 1.39 -8.28
N CYS A 87 -6.25 1.96 -7.60
CA CYS A 87 -5.01 2.40 -8.24
C CYS A 87 -4.13 1.19 -8.55
N PHE A 88 -3.81 0.95 -9.82
CA PHE A 88 -2.92 -0.13 -10.28
C PHE A 88 -1.55 0.36 -10.75
N CYS A 89 -1.25 1.65 -10.62
CA CYS A 89 0.00 2.22 -11.10
C CYS A 89 1.20 2.03 -10.14
N GLY A 90 1.03 1.29 -9.05
CA GLY A 90 2.09 1.04 -8.08
C GLY A 90 2.28 2.17 -7.05
N CYS A 91 1.39 3.15 -7.03
CA CYS A 91 1.44 4.29 -6.11
C CYS A 91 0.92 3.99 -4.69
N GLU A 92 0.69 2.72 -4.34
CA GLU A 92 0.30 2.30 -2.99
C GLU A 92 1.31 2.78 -1.93
N ALA A 93 2.60 2.81 -2.30
CA ALA A 93 3.67 3.27 -1.41
C ALA A 93 3.55 4.75 -1.02
N VAL A 94 2.91 5.56 -1.87
CA VAL A 94 2.62 6.98 -1.61
C VAL A 94 1.20 7.21 -1.12
N GLY A 95 0.46 6.15 -0.83
CA GLY A 95 -0.85 6.21 -0.17
C GLY A 95 -2.04 6.38 -1.11
N HIS A 96 -1.88 6.11 -2.42
CA HIS A 96 -2.99 6.09 -3.36
C HIS A 96 -3.81 4.81 -3.19
N GLU A 97 -5.10 4.94 -3.02
CA GLU A 97 -6.06 3.84 -2.87
C GLU A 97 -6.89 3.67 -4.14
N THR A 98 -7.30 4.79 -4.74
CA THR A 98 -8.14 4.83 -5.92
C THR A 98 -7.46 5.49 -7.10
N LEU A 99 -7.98 5.27 -8.30
CA LEU A 99 -7.48 5.92 -9.51
C LEU A 99 -7.65 7.44 -9.45
N LEU A 100 -8.67 7.93 -8.73
CA LEU A 100 -8.85 9.38 -8.52
C LEU A 100 -7.65 9.99 -7.79
N ASP A 101 -7.02 9.25 -6.88
CA ASP A 101 -5.89 9.74 -6.09
C ASP A 101 -4.69 10.14 -6.94
N CYS A 102 -4.51 9.52 -8.11
CA CYS A 102 -3.45 9.88 -9.06
C CYS A 102 -3.61 11.30 -9.64
N PHE A 103 -4.82 11.86 -9.58
CA PHE A 103 -5.13 13.17 -10.12
C PHE A 103 -5.29 14.25 -9.05
N VAL A 104 -5.14 13.90 -7.77
CA VAL A 104 -5.12 14.86 -6.64
C VAL A 104 -3.81 15.66 -6.63
N ASP A 105 -2.74 15.07 -7.12
CA ASP A 105 -1.42 15.67 -7.28
C ASP A 105 -0.86 15.39 -8.69
N GLU A 106 0.46 15.51 -8.87
CA GLU A 106 1.13 15.34 -10.16
C GLU A 106 1.47 13.89 -10.53
N HIS A 107 1.04 12.88 -9.74
CA HIS A 107 1.35 11.48 -10.02
C HIS A 107 0.67 10.93 -11.28
N GLY A 108 -0.37 11.60 -11.78
CA GLY A 108 -1.00 11.28 -13.07
C GLY A 108 -0.26 11.81 -14.30
N VAL A 109 0.86 12.51 -14.10
CA VAL A 109 1.74 12.96 -15.17
C VAL A 109 2.74 11.85 -15.49
N GLY A 110 2.74 11.34 -16.75
CA GLY A 110 3.59 10.25 -17.22
C GLY A 110 4.93 10.69 -17.78
#